data_9c5f2045a7ac3fbeb2a8d6c703c7fc4e
#
_entry.id   9c5f2045a7ac3fbeb2a8d6c703c7fc4e
#
_cell.length_a   1.000
_cell.length_b   1.000
_cell.length_c   1.000
_cell.angle_alpha   90.00
_cell.angle_beta   90.00
_cell.angle_gamma   90.00
#
_symmetry.space_group_name_H-M   'P 1'
#
loop_
_entity.id
_entity.type
_entity.pdbx_description
1 polymer ?
#
loop_
_entity_poly.entity_id
_entity_poly.type
_entity_poly.pdbx_seq_one_letter_code
_entity_poly.pdbx_strand_id
1 'polypeptide(L)'
;MAKVIPIVRIVDDDETFCMSQKMFLQAMGWFVLIYNSAKTFLEDDDPSQPGCLILDMRMPEMTGLELQTALVARGAPLPIIFLTGHGDVNMAVHALQHGAFDFLQKPVDPEKLNEVVSRAVEHSIALHEQTRSEEMIRALYDSLTAREQDVVKLAAMDMSNKDIGEKLFISLPTVKMHRSSAFT
;
A
#
# COMPACT_ATOMS: atom_id res chain seq x y z
N MET A 1 -17.55 4.02 9.36
CA MET A 1 -16.50 3.68 8.36
C MET A 1 -16.44 2.17 8.24
N ALA A 2 -16.54 1.60 7.03
CA ALA A 2 -16.36 0.17 6.84
C ALA A 2 -14.91 -0.19 7.21
N LYS A 3 -14.74 -1.13 8.14
CA LYS A 3 -13.41 -1.63 8.52
C LYS A 3 -12.84 -2.40 7.34
N VAL A 4 -11.76 -1.92 6.76
CA VAL A 4 -11.06 -2.64 5.69
C VAL A 4 -10.46 -3.90 6.28
N ILE A 5 -10.79 -5.06 5.71
CA ILE A 5 -10.22 -6.35 6.14
C ILE A 5 -8.96 -6.57 5.31
N PRO A 6 -7.78 -6.59 5.93
CA PRO A 6 -6.54 -6.84 5.21
C PRO A 6 -6.47 -8.29 4.72
N ILE A 7 -5.87 -8.49 3.55
CA ILE A 7 -5.74 -9.80 2.90
C ILE A 7 -4.29 -10.25 2.95
N VAL A 8 -4.04 -11.42 3.51
CA VAL A 8 -2.76 -12.12 3.41
C VAL A 8 -2.80 -13.01 2.17
N ARG A 9 -1.93 -12.77 1.22
CA ARG A 9 -1.83 -13.53 -0.02
C ARG A 9 -0.63 -14.45 0.03
N ILE A 10 -0.78 -15.67 -0.44
CA ILE A 10 0.32 -16.65 -0.56
C ILE A 10 0.43 -17.03 -2.01
N VAL A 11 1.60 -16.82 -2.60
CA VAL A 11 1.92 -17.22 -3.98
C VAL A 11 3.10 -18.18 -3.95
N ASP A 12 2.82 -19.45 -4.21
CA ASP A 12 3.80 -20.55 -4.17
C ASP A 12 3.24 -21.71 -4.99
N ASP A 13 4.05 -22.41 -5.76
CA ASP A 13 3.62 -23.55 -6.58
C ASP A 13 3.48 -24.85 -5.78
N ASP A 14 3.92 -24.89 -4.53
CA ASP A 14 3.70 -26.00 -3.60
C ASP A 14 2.34 -25.83 -2.88
N GLU A 15 1.32 -26.51 -3.41
CA GLU A 15 -0.05 -26.49 -2.84
C GLU A 15 -0.10 -26.96 -1.39
N THR A 16 0.71 -27.98 -1.04
CA THR A 16 0.74 -28.55 0.32
C THR A 16 1.29 -27.52 1.30
N PHE A 17 2.35 -26.85 0.91
CA PHE A 17 2.92 -25.74 1.68
C PHE A 17 1.91 -24.60 1.84
N CYS A 18 1.29 -24.17 0.75
CA CYS A 18 0.25 -23.12 0.76
C CYS A 18 -0.89 -23.44 1.72
N MET A 19 -1.44 -24.66 1.66
CA MET A 19 -2.53 -25.07 2.55
C MET A 19 -2.13 -25.10 4.01
N SER A 20 -0.93 -25.58 4.32
CA SER A 20 -0.39 -25.59 5.68
C SER A 20 -0.27 -24.17 6.25
N GLN A 21 0.33 -23.24 5.50
CA GLN A 21 0.47 -21.85 5.94
C GLN A 21 -0.88 -21.14 6.05
N LYS A 22 -1.79 -21.40 5.12
CA LYS A 22 -3.16 -20.86 5.17
C LYS A 22 -3.87 -21.27 6.44
N MET A 23 -3.87 -22.57 6.77
CA MET A 23 -4.53 -23.08 7.97
C MET A 23 -3.97 -22.41 9.24
N PHE A 24 -2.65 -22.30 9.34
CA PHE A 24 -2.01 -21.65 10.46
C PHE A 24 -2.40 -20.15 10.56
N LEU A 25 -2.28 -19.40 9.46
CA LEU A 25 -2.58 -17.96 9.46
C LEU A 25 -4.07 -17.68 9.69
N GLN A 26 -4.96 -18.55 9.19
CA GLN A 26 -6.39 -18.45 9.49
C GLN A 26 -6.69 -18.69 10.97
N ALA A 27 -5.99 -19.63 11.61
CA ALA A 27 -6.10 -19.86 13.05
C ALA A 27 -5.61 -18.63 13.86
N MET A 28 -4.69 -17.83 13.31
CA MET A 28 -4.27 -16.55 13.89
C MET A 28 -5.24 -15.39 13.59
N GLY A 29 -6.31 -15.63 12.83
CA GLY A 29 -7.36 -14.65 12.55
C GLY A 29 -7.18 -13.88 11.23
N TRP A 30 -6.22 -14.27 10.37
CA TRP A 30 -6.01 -13.62 9.09
C TRP A 30 -6.99 -14.12 8.01
N PHE A 31 -7.40 -13.23 7.12
CA PHE A 31 -8.07 -13.62 5.88
C PHE A 31 -7.00 -13.95 4.83
N VAL A 32 -6.99 -15.20 4.33
CA VAL A 32 -5.89 -15.72 3.51
C VAL A 32 -6.39 -16.20 2.15
N LEU A 33 -5.76 -15.71 1.09
CA LEU A 33 -5.92 -16.18 -0.29
C LEU A 33 -4.65 -16.91 -0.76
N ILE A 34 -4.82 -17.92 -1.59
CA ILE A 34 -3.73 -18.71 -2.19
C ILE A 34 -3.78 -18.58 -3.70
N TYR A 35 -2.62 -18.47 -4.31
CA TYR A 35 -2.40 -18.50 -5.75
C TYR A 35 -1.25 -19.48 -6.05
N ASN A 36 -1.46 -20.42 -6.96
CA ASN A 36 -0.48 -21.44 -7.28
C ASN A 36 0.55 -20.99 -8.34
N SER A 37 0.46 -19.75 -8.80
CA SER A 37 1.42 -19.15 -9.72
C SER A 37 1.36 -17.61 -9.65
N ALA A 38 2.46 -16.98 -10.05
CA ALA A 38 2.52 -15.55 -10.22
C ALA A 38 1.50 -15.02 -11.25
N LYS A 39 1.22 -15.82 -12.28
CA LYS A 39 0.26 -15.48 -13.35
C LYS A 39 -1.16 -15.39 -12.80
N THR A 40 -1.64 -16.42 -12.10
CA THR A 40 -2.98 -16.41 -11.48
C THR A 40 -3.13 -15.26 -10.50
N PHE A 41 -2.10 -14.95 -9.71
CA PHE A 41 -2.12 -13.79 -8.83
C PHE A 41 -2.29 -12.47 -9.61
N LEU A 42 -1.54 -12.27 -10.71
CA LEU A 42 -1.62 -11.04 -11.50
C LEU A 42 -2.94 -10.87 -12.28
N GLU A 43 -3.64 -11.97 -12.56
CA GLU A 43 -4.92 -12.00 -13.26
C GLU A 43 -6.12 -11.84 -12.32
N ASP A 44 -6.07 -12.44 -11.12
CA ASP A 44 -7.24 -12.62 -10.27
C ASP A 44 -7.23 -11.75 -9.00
N ASP A 45 -6.05 -11.23 -8.56
CA ASP A 45 -5.97 -10.43 -7.34
C ASP A 45 -6.07 -8.93 -7.61
N ASP A 46 -6.60 -8.22 -6.60
CA ASP A 46 -6.53 -6.76 -6.53
C ASP A 46 -5.47 -6.32 -5.52
N PRO A 47 -4.24 -6.04 -5.95
CA PRO A 47 -3.15 -5.67 -5.05
C PRO A 47 -3.29 -4.27 -4.44
N SER A 48 -4.32 -3.51 -4.80
CA SER A 48 -4.62 -2.22 -4.17
C SER A 48 -5.27 -2.39 -2.79
N GLN A 49 -5.87 -3.56 -2.52
CA GLN A 49 -6.43 -3.85 -1.20
C GLN A 49 -5.33 -4.10 -0.17
N PRO A 50 -5.40 -3.48 1.03
CA PRO A 50 -4.36 -3.61 2.05
C PRO A 50 -4.16 -5.04 2.50
N GLY A 51 -2.95 -5.35 2.92
CA GLY A 51 -2.52 -6.66 3.35
C GLY A 51 -1.05 -6.89 3.06
N CYS A 52 -0.66 -8.14 2.80
CA CYS A 52 0.70 -8.48 2.39
C CYS A 52 0.71 -9.65 1.41
N LEU A 53 1.84 -9.82 0.74
CA LEU A 53 2.11 -10.92 -0.17
C LEU A 53 3.26 -11.78 0.39
N ILE A 54 2.97 -13.04 0.69
CA ILE A 54 3.96 -14.07 0.98
C ILE A 54 4.29 -14.73 -0.36
N LEU A 55 5.53 -14.66 -0.80
CA LEU A 55 5.92 -14.98 -2.17
C LEU A 55 7.10 -15.93 -2.19
N ASP A 56 6.93 -17.09 -2.84
CA ASP A 56 8.07 -17.97 -3.12
C ASP A 56 9.03 -17.32 -4.12
N MET A 57 10.31 -17.53 -3.86
CA MET A 57 11.37 -17.00 -4.72
C MET A 57 11.45 -17.71 -6.06
N ARG A 58 11.19 -19.04 -6.06
CA ARG A 58 11.37 -19.91 -7.21
C ARG A 58 10.08 -20.60 -7.60
N MET A 59 9.46 -20.09 -8.64
CA MET A 59 8.26 -20.69 -9.22
C MET A 59 8.47 -20.95 -10.72
N PRO A 60 7.77 -21.92 -11.32
CA PRO A 60 7.74 -22.10 -12.77
C PRO A 60 7.20 -20.85 -13.50
N GLU A 61 7.59 -20.68 -14.75
CA GLU A 61 7.15 -19.62 -15.68
C GLU A 61 7.55 -18.19 -15.27
N MET A 62 7.25 -17.78 -14.04
CA MET A 62 7.59 -16.46 -13.51
C MET A 62 8.10 -16.59 -12.06
N THR A 63 9.31 -16.12 -11.84
CA THR A 63 9.95 -16.10 -10.51
C THR A 63 9.33 -15.05 -9.60
N GLY A 64 9.54 -15.19 -8.29
CA GLY A 64 9.09 -14.18 -7.32
C GLY A 64 9.70 -12.80 -7.57
N LEU A 65 10.95 -12.71 -8.01
CA LEU A 65 11.60 -11.42 -8.34
C LEU A 65 10.98 -10.75 -9.57
N GLU A 66 10.60 -11.54 -10.58
CA GLU A 66 9.89 -11.01 -11.75
C GLU A 66 8.49 -10.50 -11.36
N LEU A 67 7.78 -11.22 -10.48
CA LEU A 67 6.51 -10.77 -9.95
C LEU A 67 6.67 -9.48 -9.13
N GLN A 68 7.67 -9.38 -8.26
CA GLN A 68 7.99 -8.14 -7.54
C GLN A 68 8.18 -6.97 -8.52
N THR A 69 8.98 -7.17 -9.56
CA THR A 69 9.24 -6.15 -10.59
C THR A 69 7.94 -5.72 -11.28
N ALA A 70 7.07 -6.66 -11.61
CA ALA A 70 5.77 -6.37 -12.23
C ALA A 70 4.85 -5.57 -11.30
N LEU A 71 4.84 -5.87 -9.99
CA LEU A 71 4.04 -5.15 -9.00
C LEU A 71 4.55 -3.71 -8.80
N VAL A 72 5.87 -3.54 -8.71
CA VAL A 72 6.49 -2.19 -8.63
C VAL A 72 6.14 -1.36 -9.87
N ALA A 73 6.23 -1.95 -11.06
CA ALA A 73 5.86 -1.26 -12.31
C ALA A 73 4.37 -0.86 -12.36
N ARG A 74 3.49 -1.60 -11.69
CA ARG A 74 2.06 -1.27 -11.55
C ARG A 74 1.77 -0.25 -10.43
N GLY A 75 2.78 0.15 -9.65
CA GLY A 75 2.61 1.03 -8.49
C GLY A 75 1.79 0.39 -7.36
N ALA A 76 1.79 -0.94 -7.27
CA ALA A 76 1.04 -1.67 -6.26
C ALA A 76 1.72 -1.54 -4.88
N PRO A 77 1.06 -0.94 -3.85
CA PRO A 77 1.67 -0.66 -2.55
C PRO A 77 1.62 -1.86 -1.60
N LEU A 78 1.82 -3.07 -2.12
CA LEU A 78 1.67 -4.31 -1.36
C LEU A 78 3.03 -4.76 -0.78
N PRO A 79 3.20 -4.83 0.56
CA PRO A 79 4.41 -5.36 1.18
C PRO A 79 4.63 -6.82 0.79
N ILE A 80 5.84 -7.14 0.33
CA ILE A 80 6.21 -8.48 -0.12
C ILE A 80 7.15 -9.11 0.90
N ILE A 81 6.79 -10.30 1.39
CA ILE A 81 7.59 -11.16 2.26
C ILE A 81 8.04 -12.34 1.42
N PHE A 82 9.33 -12.40 1.11
CA PHE A 82 9.85 -13.52 0.34
C PHE A 82 10.06 -14.78 1.18
N LEU A 83 9.75 -15.93 0.59
CA LEU A 83 10.15 -17.24 1.10
C LEU A 83 11.34 -17.74 0.30
N THR A 84 12.42 -18.12 0.98
CA THR A 84 13.67 -18.53 0.35
C THR A 84 14.05 -19.95 0.74
N GLY A 85 14.53 -20.74 -0.22
CA GLY A 85 15.17 -22.02 0.04
C GLY A 85 16.61 -21.86 0.54
N HIS A 86 17.29 -22.98 0.79
CA HIS A 86 18.71 -23.00 1.09
C HIS A 86 19.53 -22.49 -0.10
N GLY A 87 20.44 -21.55 0.16
CA GLY A 87 21.35 -21.00 -0.87
C GLY A 87 20.87 -19.74 -1.57
N ASP A 88 19.69 -19.23 -1.27
CA ASP A 88 19.11 -18.05 -1.94
C ASP A 88 19.42 -16.71 -1.23
N VAL A 89 20.42 -16.67 -0.36
CA VAL A 89 20.76 -15.46 0.45
C VAL A 89 21.03 -14.24 -0.44
N ASN A 90 21.77 -14.42 -1.53
CA ASN A 90 22.07 -13.32 -2.46
C ASN A 90 20.79 -12.78 -3.14
N MET A 91 19.86 -13.67 -3.46
CA MET A 91 18.56 -13.30 -4.04
C MET A 91 17.69 -12.57 -3.02
N ALA A 92 17.71 -13.01 -1.75
CA ALA A 92 17.00 -12.34 -0.67
C ALA A 92 17.52 -10.90 -0.44
N VAL A 93 18.85 -10.71 -0.44
CA VAL A 93 19.46 -9.38 -0.36
C VAL A 93 19.04 -8.51 -1.54
N HIS A 94 19.06 -9.06 -2.76
CA HIS A 94 18.60 -8.36 -3.96
C HIS A 94 17.11 -7.95 -3.83
N ALA A 95 16.25 -8.85 -3.36
CA ALA A 95 14.82 -8.56 -3.15
C ALA A 95 14.60 -7.39 -2.18
N LEU A 96 15.34 -7.38 -1.06
CA LEU A 96 15.27 -6.27 -0.07
C LEU A 96 15.75 -4.94 -0.67
N GLN A 97 16.82 -4.94 -1.45
CA GLN A 97 17.31 -3.73 -2.14
C GLN A 97 16.30 -3.18 -3.15
N HIS A 98 15.40 -4.03 -3.66
CA HIS A 98 14.34 -3.66 -4.58
C HIS A 98 12.97 -3.49 -3.91
N GLY A 99 12.96 -3.26 -2.59
CA GLY A 99 11.77 -2.85 -1.85
C GLY A 99 10.92 -4.00 -1.29
N ALA A 100 11.46 -5.23 -1.20
CA ALA A 100 10.80 -6.27 -0.42
C ALA A 100 10.70 -5.84 1.06
N PHE A 101 9.61 -6.20 1.72
CA PHE A 101 9.39 -5.87 3.13
C PHE A 101 10.28 -6.68 4.05
N ASP A 102 10.37 -8.00 3.81
CA ASP A 102 11.18 -8.93 4.60
C ASP A 102 11.42 -10.22 3.81
N PHE A 103 12.23 -11.13 4.34
CA PHE A 103 12.36 -12.49 3.83
C PHE A 103 12.44 -13.51 4.96
N LEU A 104 11.97 -14.74 4.70
CA LEU A 104 12.02 -15.86 5.62
C LEU A 104 12.56 -17.09 4.91
N GLN A 105 13.35 -17.88 5.63
CA GLN A 105 13.93 -19.11 5.09
C GLN A 105 13.00 -20.29 5.34
N LYS A 106 12.82 -21.14 4.31
CA LYS A 106 12.13 -22.44 4.44
C LYS A 106 13.09 -23.45 5.10
N PRO A 107 12.63 -24.30 6.05
CA PRO A 107 11.28 -24.37 6.60
C PRO A 107 10.93 -23.13 7.44
N VAL A 108 9.72 -22.62 7.29
CA VAL A 108 9.28 -21.38 7.92
C VAL A 108 8.83 -21.65 9.35
N ASP A 109 9.38 -20.91 10.31
CA ASP A 109 8.88 -20.87 11.67
C ASP A 109 7.52 -20.15 11.68
N PRO A 110 6.42 -20.83 12.13
CA PRO A 110 5.09 -20.26 12.09
C PRO A 110 4.93 -18.98 12.91
N GLU A 111 5.54 -18.90 14.09
CA GLU A 111 5.45 -17.74 14.98
C GLU A 111 6.15 -16.55 14.34
N LYS A 112 7.32 -16.78 13.75
CA LYS A 112 8.06 -15.75 13.03
C LYS A 112 7.32 -15.28 11.78
N LEU A 113 6.68 -16.19 11.04
CA LEU A 113 5.86 -15.83 9.90
C LEU A 113 4.72 -14.90 10.34
N ASN A 114 4.00 -15.24 11.40
CA ASN A 114 2.91 -14.43 11.91
C ASN A 114 3.38 -13.03 12.38
N GLU A 115 4.54 -12.95 13.02
CA GLU A 115 5.14 -11.67 13.43
C GLU A 115 5.43 -10.77 12.21
N VAL A 116 6.06 -11.32 11.17
CA VAL A 116 6.39 -10.56 9.96
C VAL A 116 5.14 -10.16 9.19
N VAL A 117 4.15 -11.05 9.09
CA VAL A 117 2.83 -10.77 8.50
C VAL A 117 2.13 -9.62 9.22
N SER A 118 2.13 -9.64 10.56
CA SER A 118 1.54 -8.57 11.38
C SER A 118 2.16 -7.22 11.05
N ARG A 119 3.48 -7.10 11.06
CA ARG A 119 4.19 -5.87 10.73
C ARG A 119 3.94 -5.40 9.29
N ALA A 120 3.92 -6.33 8.35
CA ALA A 120 3.65 -6.01 6.94
C ALA A 120 2.22 -5.49 6.74
N VAL A 121 1.25 -6.13 7.37
CA VAL A 121 -0.16 -5.71 7.30
C VAL A 121 -0.37 -4.34 7.95
N GLU A 122 0.22 -4.09 9.12
CA GLU A 122 0.15 -2.78 9.79
C GLU A 122 0.74 -1.68 8.89
N HIS A 123 1.89 -1.94 8.27
CA HIS A 123 2.50 -1.02 7.32
C HIS A 123 1.58 -0.74 6.11
N SER A 124 0.98 -1.79 5.55
CA SER A 124 0.06 -1.66 4.41
C SER A 124 -1.20 -0.86 4.74
N ILE A 125 -1.78 -1.07 5.92
CA ILE A 125 -2.95 -0.32 6.40
C ILE A 125 -2.60 1.16 6.55
N ALA A 126 -1.48 1.49 7.19
CA ALA A 126 -1.06 2.87 7.39
C ALA A 126 -0.83 3.59 6.04
N LEU A 127 -0.19 2.93 5.09
CA LEU A 127 0.02 3.47 3.74
C LEU A 127 -1.30 3.68 3.00
N HIS A 128 -2.22 2.73 3.08
CA HIS A 128 -3.55 2.82 2.47
C HIS A 128 -4.38 3.98 3.04
N GLU A 129 -4.34 4.17 4.37
CA GLU A 129 -5.02 5.28 5.04
C GLU A 129 -4.43 6.64 4.64
N GLN A 130 -3.11 6.74 4.51
CA GLN A 130 -2.43 7.94 4.02
C GLN A 130 -2.85 8.27 2.60
N THR A 131 -2.77 7.32 1.68
CA THR A 131 -3.16 7.52 0.27
C THR A 131 -4.62 7.96 0.15
N ARG A 132 -5.52 7.31 0.89
CA ARG A 132 -6.94 7.67 0.92
C ARG A 132 -7.18 9.08 1.44
N SER A 133 -6.42 9.49 2.45
CA SER A 133 -6.50 10.86 3.01
C SER A 133 -6.02 11.89 1.99
N GLU A 134 -4.93 11.61 1.29
CA GLU A 134 -4.40 12.48 0.23
C GLU A 134 -5.38 12.61 -0.95
N GLU A 135 -5.98 11.50 -1.38
CA GLU A 135 -7.02 11.50 -2.42
C GLU A 135 -8.26 12.30 -2.02
N MET A 136 -8.70 12.16 -0.76
CA MET A 136 -9.84 12.94 -0.23
C MET A 136 -9.53 14.44 -0.20
N ILE A 137 -8.34 14.83 0.28
CA ILE A 137 -7.90 16.22 0.30
C ILE A 137 -7.83 16.77 -1.13
N ARG A 138 -7.29 15.98 -2.08
CA ARG A 138 -7.22 16.36 -3.48
C ARG A 138 -8.61 16.55 -4.09
N ALA A 139 -9.54 15.61 -3.85
CA ALA A 139 -10.90 15.71 -4.34
C ALA A 139 -11.63 16.93 -3.78
N LEU A 140 -11.45 17.24 -2.49
CA LEU A 140 -11.98 18.46 -1.88
C LEU A 140 -11.39 19.72 -2.53
N TYR A 141 -10.07 19.76 -2.73
CA TYR A 141 -9.39 20.88 -3.38
C TYR A 141 -9.88 21.08 -4.83
N ASP A 142 -10.03 19.99 -5.58
CA ASP A 142 -10.49 20.03 -6.98
C ASP A 142 -11.98 20.45 -7.10
N SER A 143 -12.76 20.27 -6.03
CA SER A 143 -14.15 20.73 -5.98
C SER A 143 -14.30 22.26 -5.76
N LEU A 144 -13.23 22.92 -5.32
CA LEU A 144 -13.21 24.37 -5.11
C LEU A 144 -13.20 25.13 -6.43
N THR A 145 -13.84 26.28 -6.44
CA THR A 145 -13.74 27.22 -7.56
C THR A 145 -12.30 27.71 -7.72
N ALA A 146 -11.92 28.16 -8.90
CA ALA A 146 -10.57 28.67 -9.19
C ALA A 146 -10.14 29.78 -8.20
N ARG A 147 -11.08 30.65 -7.77
CA ARG A 147 -10.81 31.71 -6.81
C ARG A 147 -10.62 31.20 -5.39
N GLU A 148 -11.36 30.20 -4.98
CA GLU A 148 -11.17 29.54 -3.69
C GLU A 148 -9.83 28.79 -3.65
N GLN A 149 -9.46 28.10 -4.74
CA GLN A 149 -8.15 27.45 -4.87
C GLN A 149 -7.00 28.47 -4.76
N ASP A 150 -7.09 29.63 -5.42
CA ASP A 150 -6.08 30.69 -5.32
C ASP A 150 -5.96 31.20 -3.87
N VAL A 151 -7.08 31.42 -3.18
CA VAL A 151 -7.10 31.87 -1.79
C VAL A 151 -6.50 30.80 -0.87
N VAL A 152 -6.86 29.51 -1.04
CA VAL A 152 -6.34 28.40 -0.24
C VAL A 152 -4.85 28.22 -0.42
N LYS A 153 -4.33 28.29 -1.66
CA LYS A 153 -2.89 28.24 -1.96
C LYS A 153 -2.10 29.30 -1.20
N LEU A 154 -2.58 30.56 -1.24
CA LEU A 154 -1.90 31.65 -0.58
C LEU A 154 -2.01 31.58 0.94
N ALA A 155 -3.15 31.11 1.46
CA ALA A 155 -3.33 30.84 2.88
C ALA A 155 -2.40 29.73 3.41
N ALA A 156 -2.15 28.69 2.62
CA ALA A 156 -1.21 27.63 2.93
C ALA A 156 0.27 28.09 2.94
N MET A 157 0.57 29.26 2.36
CA MET A 157 1.87 29.93 2.44
C MET A 157 1.94 30.93 3.61
N ASP A 158 1.07 30.80 4.60
CA ASP A 158 0.95 31.68 5.77
C ASP A 158 0.70 33.17 5.45
N MET A 159 0.18 33.47 4.26
CA MET A 159 -0.16 34.85 3.90
C MET A 159 -1.38 35.36 4.68
N SER A 160 -1.30 36.61 5.16
CA SER A 160 -2.42 37.25 5.81
C SER A 160 -3.59 37.51 4.84
N ASN A 161 -4.81 37.62 5.34
CA ASN A 161 -5.97 37.94 4.50
C ASN A 161 -5.83 39.25 3.74
N LYS A 162 -5.08 40.22 4.30
CA LYS A 162 -4.78 41.50 3.67
C LYS A 162 -3.87 41.29 2.47
N ASP A 163 -2.76 40.56 2.65
CA ASP A 163 -1.79 40.31 1.58
C ASP A 163 -2.40 39.47 0.45
N ILE A 164 -3.28 38.50 0.80
CA ILE A 164 -4.05 37.72 -0.18
C ILE A 164 -4.96 38.64 -1.01
N GLY A 165 -5.67 39.57 -0.34
CA GLY A 165 -6.53 40.55 -1.01
C GLY A 165 -5.74 41.43 -1.98
N GLU A 166 -4.60 41.95 -1.57
CA GLU A 166 -3.71 42.75 -2.41
C GLU A 166 -3.19 41.93 -3.61
N LYS A 167 -2.74 40.69 -3.36
CA LYS A 167 -2.17 39.83 -4.42
C LYS A 167 -3.21 39.35 -5.44
N LEU A 168 -4.44 39.10 -5.02
CA LEU A 168 -5.52 38.64 -5.91
C LEU A 168 -6.41 39.79 -6.43
N PHE A 169 -6.13 41.02 -6.03
CA PHE A 169 -6.92 42.22 -6.38
C PHE A 169 -8.40 42.09 -5.98
N ILE A 170 -8.67 41.58 -4.76
CA ILE A 170 -10.01 41.43 -4.18
C ILE A 170 -10.07 42.05 -2.78
N SER A 171 -11.28 42.41 -2.35
CA SER A 171 -11.48 43.01 -1.05
C SER A 171 -11.25 42.04 0.12
N LEU A 172 -10.87 42.57 1.29
CA LEU A 172 -10.71 41.77 2.51
C LEU A 172 -11.98 40.94 2.88
N PRO A 173 -13.21 41.48 2.81
CA PRO A 173 -14.42 40.69 2.98
C PRO A 173 -14.54 39.55 1.99
N THR A 174 -14.16 39.75 0.72
CA THR A 174 -14.18 38.72 -0.33
C THR A 174 -13.20 37.59 -0.03
N VAL A 175 -12.00 37.91 0.45
CA VAL A 175 -11.02 36.89 0.91
C VAL A 175 -11.61 36.05 2.05
N LYS A 176 -12.21 36.70 3.06
CA LYS A 176 -12.83 36.03 4.19
C LYS A 176 -13.99 35.11 3.74
N MET A 177 -14.79 35.56 2.77
CA MET A 177 -15.89 34.77 2.21
C MET A 177 -15.35 33.52 1.51
N HIS A 178 -14.35 33.63 0.63
CA HIS A 178 -13.75 32.49 -0.05
C HIS A 178 -13.06 31.52 0.92
N ARG A 179 -12.38 32.01 1.95
CA ARG A 179 -11.84 31.14 3.01
C ARG A 179 -12.95 30.39 3.75
N SER A 180 -14.02 31.08 4.14
CA SER A 180 -15.15 30.44 4.83
C SER A 180 -15.80 29.36 3.97
N SER A 181 -16.01 29.63 2.68
CA SER A 181 -16.58 28.67 1.72
C SER A 181 -15.67 27.45 1.52
N ALA A 182 -14.35 27.65 1.40
CA ALA A 182 -13.38 26.57 1.16
C ALA A 182 -13.15 25.64 2.36
N PHE A 183 -13.43 26.10 3.59
CA PHE A 183 -13.23 25.32 4.82
C PHE A 183 -14.55 24.85 5.48
N THR A 184 -15.66 24.92 4.77
CA THR A 184 -16.96 24.37 5.20
C THR A 184 -17.24 23.07 4.51
#